data_cc8f58fa51a1c9e9b7c0523c0af5f755
#
_entry.id   cc8f58fa51a1c9e9b7c0523c0af5f755
#
_cell.length_a   1.000
_cell.length_b   1.000
_cell.length_c   1.000
_cell.angle_alpha   90.00
_cell.angle_beta   90.00
_cell.angle_gamma   90.00
#
_symmetry.space_group_name_H-M   'P 1'
#
loop_
_entity.id
_entity.type
_entity.pdbx_description
1 polymer ?
#
loop_
_entity_poly.entity_id
_entity_poly.type
_entity_poly.pdbx_seq_one_letter_code
_entity_poly.pdbx_strand_id
1 'polypeptide(L)'
;MQKFSRLGRVGQSLASRRQLATVSDAPLSRKVEMTNWEKGHFINYKKMSENLQIVRGRLNRPLTFAEKILYSHLDDPHGQEIVRGQSYLKLRPDRVACQDATAQMAILQFMSAGMPSVATPTTVHCDHLIEAQVGGEKDLSRAQDINKEVYDFLASSCAKYNIGFWRPGSGIIHQIVLENYAFPGALLIGTDSHTPNAGGLGMAAIGVGGADAVDVMAGLPWELKAPKVIGVKLTGKLSGWTAPKGTFLGSKLLPHSNHRFDTHLEAL
;
A
#
# COMPACT_ATOMS: atom_id res chain seq x y z
N MET A 1 -45.04 -51.00 -39.30
CA MET A 1 -44.13 -51.37 -38.20
C MET A 1 -42.75 -50.87 -38.59
N GLN A 2 -42.36 -49.68 -38.18
CA GLN A 2 -41.04 -49.13 -38.40
C GLN A 2 -40.39 -48.88 -37.07
N LYS A 3 -39.20 -49.50 -36.87
CA LYS A 3 -38.38 -49.32 -35.69
C LYS A 3 -37.44 -48.06 -35.92
N PHE A 4 -37.57 -47.07 -35.08
CA PHE A 4 -36.61 -45.97 -35.01
C PHE A 4 -35.54 -46.29 -33.97
N SER A 5 -34.29 -46.43 -34.41
CA SER A 5 -33.12 -46.48 -33.58
C SER A 5 -32.63 -45.05 -33.28
N ARG A 6 -32.63 -44.67 -32.00
CA ARG A 6 -31.99 -43.43 -31.56
C ARG A 6 -30.52 -43.68 -31.24
N LEU A 7 -29.66 -43.13 -32.06
CA LEU A 7 -28.22 -43.00 -31.75
C LEU A 7 -28.04 -41.83 -30.75
N GLY A 8 -27.55 -42.18 -29.57
CA GLY A 8 -27.14 -41.21 -28.57
C GLY A 8 -25.85 -40.50 -28.98
N ARG A 9 -25.90 -39.18 -29.12
CA ARG A 9 -24.68 -38.36 -29.21
C ARG A 9 -24.12 -38.16 -27.81
N VAL A 10 -22.95 -38.72 -27.57
CA VAL A 10 -22.14 -38.43 -26.41
C VAL A 10 -21.59 -37.01 -26.62
N GLY A 11 -22.05 -36.08 -25.80
CA GLY A 11 -21.53 -34.73 -25.74
C GLY A 11 -20.13 -34.72 -25.13
N GLN A 12 -19.13 -34.45 -25.94
CA GLN A 12 -17.80 -34.15 -25.45
C GLN A 12 -17.84 -32.76 -24.80
N SER A 13 -17.70 -32.73 -23.49
CA SER A 13 -17.46 -31.53 -22.71
C SER A 13 -16.09 -30.95 -23.14
N LEU A 14 -16.10 -29.85 -23.88
CA LEU A 14 -14.96 -29.01 -24.12
C LEU A 14 -14.58 -28.30 -22.80
N ALA A 15 -13.73 -28.94 -22.01
CA ALA A 15 -13.06 -28.26 -20.91
C ALA A 15 -12.20 -27.14 -21.52
N SER A 16 -12.69 -25.92 -21.45
CA SER A 16 -11.94 -24.71 -21.78
C SER A 16 -10.70 -24.67 -20.86
N ARG A 17 -9.57 -25.14 -21.36
CA ARG A 17 -8.27 -24.82 -20.77
C ARG A 17 -8.09 -23.31 -20.91
N ARG A 18 -8.34 -22.56 -19.84
CA ARG A 18 -7.81 -21.20 -19.72
C ARG A 18 -6.30 -21.32 -19.86
N GLN A 19 -5.79 -21.00 -21.02
CA GLN A 19 -4.37 -20.67 -21.17
C GLN A 19 -4.11 -19.49 -20.24
N LEU A 20 -3.38 -19.74 -19.16
CA LEU A 20 -2.72 -18.70 -18.43
C LEU A 20 -1.89 -17.93 -19.47
N ALA A 21 -2.23 -16.66 -19.68
CA ALA A 21 -1.45 -15.80 -20.53
C ALA A 21 0.01 -15.95 -20.09
N THR A 22 0.83 -16.49 -20.97
CA THR A 22 2.27 -16.41 -20.82
C THR A 22 2.58 -14.93 -20.78
N VAL A 23 2.98 -14.44 -19.60
CA VAL A 23 3.54 -13.11 -19.48
C VAL A 23 4.69 -13.09 -20.48
N SER A 24 4.51 -12.34 -21.57
CA SER A 24 5.59 -12.16 -22.53
C SER A 24 6.75 -11.57 -21.73
N ASP A 25 7.92 -12.15 -21.85
CA ASP A 25 9.19 -11.59 -21.38
C ASP A 25 9.55 -10.33 -22.19
N ALA A 26 8.56 -9.47 -22.43
CA ALA A 26 8.81 -8.14 -22.99
C ALA A 26 9.75 -7.44 -22.01
N PRO A 27 10.86 -6.90 -22.47
CA PRO A 27 11.87 -6.38 -21.60
C PRO A 27 11.26 -5.28 -20.70
N LEU A 28 11.31 -5.48 -19.38
CA LEU A 28 11.00 -4.47 -18.34
C LEU A 28 11.98 -3.29 -18.42
N SER A 29 12.45 -2.97 -19.61
CA SER A 29 13.49 -1.98 -19.89
C SER A 29 12.93 -0.57 -20.01
N ARG A 30 11.60 -0.41 -20.12
CA ARG A 30 11.00 0.93 -20.18
C ARG A 30 11.04 1.56 -18.80
N LYS A 31 11.78 2.67 -18.68
CA LYS A 31 11.73 3.51 -17.48
C LYS A 31 10.36 4.15 -17.39
N VAL A 32 9.64 3.84 -16.33
CA VAL A 32 8.34 4.45 -15.97
C VAL A 32 8.57 5.33 -14.75
N GLU A 33 8.24 6.61 -14.84
CA GLU A 33 8.32 7.51 -13.69
C GLU A 33 7.35 7.06 -12.60
N MET A 34 7.76 7.17 -11.34
CA MET A 34 6.93 6.80 -10.20
C MET A 34 5.72 7.73 -10.07
N THR A 35 5.88 9.00 -10.43
CA THR A 35 4.85 10.03 -10.33
C THR A 35 5.20 11.22 -11.24
N ASN A 36 4.19 12.00 -11.60
CA ASN A 36 4.38 13.24 -12.35
C ASN A 36 5.06 14.37 -11.52
N TRP A 37 5.10 14.23 -10.20
CA TRP A 37 5.60 15.26 -9.27
C TRP A 37 7.08 15.10 -8.93
N GLU A 38 7.64 13.92 -9.07
CA GLU A 38 9.02 13.58 -8.69
C GLU A 38 9.81 13.11 -9.90
N LYS A 39 10.21 14.04 -10.72
CA LYS A 39 10.97 13.75 -11.95
C LYS A 39 12.29 13.05 -11.64
N GLY A 40 12.61 12.05 -12.46
CA GLY A 40 13.85 11.28 -12.31
C GLY A 40 13.78 10.09 -11.36
N HIS A 41 12.65 9.89 -10.67
CA HIS A 41 12.38 8.68 -9.89
C HIS A 41 11.58 7.68 -10.74
N PHE A 42 12.11 6.48 -10.90
CA PHE A 42 11.54 5.47 -11.79
C PHE A 42 11.15 4.21 -11.02
N ILE A 43 10.06 3.56 -11.44
CA ILE A 43 9.65 2.27 -10.91
C ILE A 43 10.65 1.21 -11.33
N ASN A 44 11.21 0.48 -10.37
CA ASN A 44 12.21 -0.55 -10.64
C ASN A 44 11.61 -1.95 -10.66
N TYR A 45 10.71 -2.21 -11.60
CA TYR A 45 10.11 -3.55 -11.77
C TYR A 45 11.15 -4.66 -12.05
N LYS A 46 12.29 -4.30 -12.64
CA LYS A 46 13.38 -5.26 -12.87
C LYS A 46 13.91 -5.80 -11.55
N LYS A 47 14.28 -4.92 -10.61
CA LYS A 47 14.74 -5.31 -9.25
C LYS A 47 13.67 -6.11 -8.50
N MET A 48 12.41 -5.68 -8.58
CA MET A 48 11.31 -6.40 -7.95
C MET A 48 11.19 -7.83 -8.50
N SER A 49 11.30 -8.01 -9.81
CA SER A 49 11.25 -9.31 -10.46
C SER A 49 12.44 -10.21 -10.08
N GLU A 50 13.65 -9.65 -10.04
CA GLU A 50 14.86 -10.36 -9.59
C GLU A 50 14.73 -10.84 -8.15
N ASN A 51 14.32 -9.99 -7.23
CA ASN A 51 14.06 -10.36 -5.83
C ASN A 51 13.03 -11.49 -5.73
N LEU A 52 11.92 -11.37 -6.49
CA LEU A 52 10.89 -12.41 -6.51
C LEU A 52 11.37 -13.75 -7.04
N GLN A 53 12.24 -13.77 -8.06
CA GLN A 53 12.81 -15.00 -8.58
C GLN A 53 13.66 -15.70 -7.52
N ILE A 54 14.49 -14.95 -6.79
CA ILE A 54 15.31 -15.48 -5.69
C ILE A 54 14.41 -16.10 -4.61
N VAL A 55 13.41 -15.35 -4.15
CA VAL A 55 12.51 -15.82 -3.08
C VAL A 55 11.68 -17.01 -3.51
N ARG A 56 11.19 -17.05 -4.76
CA ARG A 56 10.47 -18.21 -5.30
C ARG A 56 11.33 -19.46 -5.31
N GLY A 57 12.60 -19.35 -5.71
CA GLY A 57 13.55 -20.46 -5.66
C GLY A 57 13.77 -20.99 -4.24
N ARG A 58 13.86 -20.08 -3.26
CA ARG A 58 14.05 -20.42 -1.84
C ARG A 58 12.82 -21.08 -1.21
N LEU A 59 11.64 -20.52 -1.44
CA LEU A 59 10.41 -20.98 -0.81
C LEU A 59 9.76 -22.18 -1.52
N ASN A 60 10.04 -22.37 -2.80
CA ASN A 60 9.51 -23.43 -3.66
C ASN A 60 7.98 -23.64 -3.51
N ARG A 61 7.21 -22.57 -3.46
CA ARG A 61 5.75 -22.56 -3.37
C ARG A 61 5.13 -21.37 -4.08
N PRO A 62 3.84 -21.44 -4.44
CA PRO A 62 3.10 -20.26 -4.91
C PRO A 62 3.09 -19.16 -3.86
N LEU A 63 3.14 -17.91 -4.32
CA LEU A 63 3.04 -16.70 -3.51
C LEU A 63 1.74 -15.98 -3.80
N THR A 64 1.08 -15.47 -2.77
CA THR A 64 -0.04 -14.54 -2.92
C THR A 64 0.44 -13.23 -3.51
N PHE A 65 -0.48 -12.37 -3.95
CA PHE A 65 -0.09 -11.06 -4.50
C PHE A 65 0.60 -10.19 -3.44
N ALA A 66 0.05 -10.13 -2.22
CA ALA A 66 0.65 -9.45 -1.10
C ALA A 66 2.07 -9.94 -0.77
N GLU A 67 2.27 -11.24 -0.74
CA GLU A 67 3.61 -11.80 -0.56
C GLU A 67 4.57 -11.41 -1.68
N LYS A 68 4.07 -11.33 -2.91
CA LYS A 68 4.90 -10.86 -4.03
C LYS A 68 5.36 -9.42 -3.82
N ILE A 69 4.46 -8.54 -3.35
CA ILE A 69 4.83 -7.16 -3.03
C ILE A 69 5.85 -7.13 -1.91
N LEU A 70 5.55 -7.72 -0.74
CA LEU A 70 6.47 -7.70 0.40
C LEU A 70 7.85 -8.30 0.05
N TYR A 71 7.87 -9.44 -0.62
CA TYR A 71 9.13 -10.12 -0.91
C TYR A 71 9.93 -9.49 -2.06
N SER A 72 9.29 -8.74 -2.93
CA SER A 72 10.01 -7.92 -3.93
C SER A 72 10.76 -6.74 -3.31
N HIS A 73 10.37 -6.31 -2.11
CA HIS A 73 10.96 -5.20 -1.37
C HIS A 73 11.90 -5.63 -0.24
N LEU A 74 12.27 -6.92 -0.17
CA LEU A 74 13.27 -7.37 0.81
C LEU A 74 14.59 -6.66 0.61
N ASP A 75 15.18 -6.20 1.70
CA ASP A 75 16.52 -5.61 1.71
C ASP A 75 17.59 -6.64 1.30
N ASP A 76 17.50 -7.85 1.87
CA ASP A 76 18.31 -9.00 1.49
C ASP A 76 17.43 -10.20 1.10
N PRO A 77 17.11 -10.39 -0.20
CA PRO A 77 16.29 -11.51 -0.63
C PRO A 77 17.01 -12.88 -0.53
N HIS A 78 18.33 -12.90 -0.36
CA HIS A 78 19.13 -14.14 -0.27
C HIS A 78 19.21 -14.69 1.14
N GLY A 79 19.52 -13.86 2.13
CA GLY A 79 19.87 -14.29 3.50
C GLY A 79 18.73 -14.21 4.50
N GLN A 80 17.76 -13.31 4.33
CA GLN A 80 16.69 -13.13 5.32
C GLN A 80 15.84 -14.39 5.48
N GLU A 81 15.52 -14.73 6.73
CA GLU A 81 14.54 -15.76 7.02
C GLU A 81 13.13 -15.28 6.67
N ILE A 82 12.32 -16.15 6.04
CA ILE A 82 10.95 -15.83 5.60
C ILE A 82 9.99 -16.90 6.16
N VAL A 83 9.59 -16.74 7.41
CA VAL A 83 8.64 -17.63 8.08
C VAL A 83 7.45 -16.81 8.60
N ARG A 84 6.25 -17.05 8.03
CA ARG A 84 5.02 -16.34 8.40
C ARG A 84 4.75 -16.41 9.90
N GLY A 85 4.52 -15.28 10.52
CA GLY A 85 4.21 -15.13 11.94
C GLY A 85 5.41 -15.31 12.88
N GLN A 86 6.62 -15.52 12.38
CA GLN A 86 7.83 -15.75 13.19
C GLN A 86 8.96 -14.78 12.87
N SER A 87 9.49 -14.80 11.63
CA SER A 87 10.64 -13.98 11.27
C SER A 87 10.28 -12.50 11.12
N TYR A 88 11.29 -11.63 11.24
CA TYR A 88 11.18 -10.22 10.91
C TYR A 88 11.77 -9.96 9.53
N LEU A 89 10.99 -9.34 8.67
CA LEU A 89 11.39 -8.93 7.33
C LEU A 89 11.97 -7.53 7.39
N LYS A 90 13.12 -7.33 6.77
CA LYS A 90 13.69 -6.00 6.51
C LYS A 90 13.29 -5.59 5.10
N LEU A 91 12.49 -4.56 5.00
CA LEU A 91 11.85 -4.12 3.76
C LEU A 91 12.34 -2.73 3.36
N ARG A 92 12.33 -2.46 2.05
CA ARG A 92 12.63 -1.15 1.45
C ARG A 92 11.37 -0.58 0.81
N PRO A 93 10.52 0.14 1.54
CA PRO A 93 9.36 0.80 0.96
C PRO A 93 9.75 1.78 -0.15
N ASP A 94 8.87 1.91 -1.15
CA ASP A 94 9.05 2.88 -2.23
C ASP A 94 8.73 4.30 -1.78
N ARG A 95 7.88 4.45 -0.76
CA ARG A 95 7.37 5.76 -0.33
C ARG A 95 6.93 5.76 1.13
N VAL A 96 7.02 6.97 1.72
CA VAL A 96 6.43 7.31 3.03
C VAL A 96 5.37 8.41 2.82
N ALA A 97 4.18 8.25 3.42
CA ALA A 97 3.15 9.27 3.46
C ALA A 97 2.80 9.62 4.91
N CYS A 98 2.89 10.89 5.27
CA CYS A 98 2.59 11.38 6.61
C CYS A 98 1.39 12.32 6.59
N GLN A 99 0.49 12.18 7.56
CA GLN A 99 -0.55 13.18 7.81
C GLN A 99 -0.03 14.27 8.75
N ASP A 100 -0.64 15.46 8.74
CA ASP A 100 -0.11 16.67 9.39
C ASP A 100 0.05 16.55 10.93
N ALA A 101 -0.84 15.86 11.62
CA ALA A 101 -0.75 15.74 13.07
C ALA A 101 0.46 14.88 13.52
N THR A 102 0.76 13.79 12.80
CA THR A 102 1.89 12.89 13.12
C THR A 102 3.20 13.30 12.45
N ALA A 103 3.14 14.01 11.32
CA ALA A 103 4.32 14.49 10.59
C ALA A 103 5.20 15.42 11.43
N GLN A 104 4.60 16.20 12.33
CA GLN A 104 5.34 17.09 13.21
C GLN A 104 6.39 16.31 14.01
N MET A 105 5.97 15.26 14.70
CA MET A 105 6.88 14.42 15.48
C MET A 105 7.86 13.66 14.61
N ALA A 106 7.42 13.11 13.49
CA ALA A 106 8.27 12.37 12.57
C ALA A 106 9.39 13.28 12.01
N ILE A 107 9.06 14.49 11.59
CA ILE A 107 10.06 15.45 11.06
C ILE A 107 11.03 15.89 12.15
N LEU A 108 10.55 16.17 13.37
CA LEU A 108 11.44 16.52 14.49
C LEU A 108 12.43 15.41 14.81
N GLN A 109 11.98 14.15 14.80
CA GLN A 109 12.86 12.99 14.97
C GLN A 109 13.84 12.86 13.80
N PHE A 110 13.37 13.05 12.55
CA PHE A 110 14.21 13.03 11.37
C PHE A 110 15.30 14.10 11.41
N MET A 111 14.99 15.30 11.91
CA MET A 111 15.97 16.36 12.11
C MET A 111 17.12 15.92 13.03
N SER A 112 16.82 15.12 14.06
CA SER A 112 17.84 14.58 14.98
C SER A 112 18.79 13.60 14.32
N ALA A 113 18.39 12.98 13.20
CA ALA A 113 19.27 12.11 12.41
C ALA A 113 20.33 12.88 11.61
N GLY A 114 20.23 14.21 11.50
CA GLY A 114 21.22 15.06 10.84
C GLY A 114 21.33 14.87 9.32
N MET A 115 20.36 14.22 8.70
CA MET A 115 20.37 13.97 7.25
C MET A 115 20.02 15.24 6.47
N PRO A 116 20.69 15.49 5.32
CA PRO A 116 20.43 16.67 4.51
C PRO A 116 19.07 16.63 3.77
N SER A 117 18.57 15.45 3.46
CA SER A 117 17.28 15.21 2.81
C SER A 117 16.81 13.79 3.08
N VAL A 118 15.53 13.51 2.85
CA VAL A 118 15.00 12.15 2.97
C VAL A 118 15.61 11.22 1.93
N ALA A 119 15.90 9.99 2.33
CA ALA A 119 16.44 8.94 1.46
C ALA A 119 15.35 8.24 0.64
N THR A 120 14.14 8.15 1.20
CA THR A 120 12.96 7.57 0.55
C THR A 120 11.98 8.70 0.20
N PRO A 121 11.39 8.73 -0.99
CA PRO A 121 10.36 9.69 -1.36
C PRO A 121 9.27 9.79 -0.29
N THR A 122 9.07 10.97 0.22
CA THR A 122 8.16 11.24 1.34
C THR A 122 7.22 12.38 1.01
N THR A 123 5.97 12.28 1.44
CA THR A 123 4.97 13.34 1.33
C THR A 123 4.28 13.62 2.65
N VAL A 124 3.96 14.88 2.90
CA VAL A 124 3.14 15.34 4.03
C VAL A 124 1.83 15.91 3.50
N HIS A 125 0.73 15.53 4.13
CA HIS A 125 -0.62 15.88 3.73
C HIS A 125 -1.36 16.55 4.89
N CYS A 126 -1.93 17.72 4.65
CA CYS A 126 -2.60 18.52 5.69
C CYS A 126 -4.11 18.34 5.60
N ASP A 127 -4.61 17.23 6.14
CA ASP A 127 -6.03 16.86 6.11
C ASP A 127 -6.65 16.55 7.48
N HIS A 128 -5.86 16.29 8.52
CA HIS A 128 -6.37 15.89 9.83
C HIS A 128 -6.71 17.06 10.77
N LEU A 129 -6.07 18.21 10.59
CA LEU A 129 -6.28 19.38 11.46
C LEU A 129 -7.45 20.29 10.99
N ILE A 130 -8.22 19.85 10.01
CA ILE A 130 -9.40 20.55 9.50
C ILE A 130 -10.65 19.94 10.14
N GLU A 131 -11.33 20.70 11.00
CA GLU A 131 -12.57 20.26 11.66
C GLU A 131 -13.78 20.61 10.79
N ALA A 132 -14.61 19.64 10.45
CA ALA A 132 -15.84 19.83 9.71
C ALA A 132 -16.98 20.30 10.65
N GLN A 133 -17.24 21.60 10.72
CA GLN A 133 -18.24 22.19 11.61
C GLN A 133 -19.34 22.98 10.88
N VAL A 134 -18.97 23.86 9.97
CA VAL A 134 -19.88 24.83 9.35
C VAL A 134 -19.99 24.64 7.84
N GLY A 135 -18.86 24.37 7.19
CA GLY A 135 -18.78 24.20 5.75
C GLY A 135 -17.37 24.43 5.22
N GLY A 136 -17.01 23.77 4.11
CA GLY A 136 -15.65 23.59 3.65
C GLY A 136 -14.78 24.85 3.64
N GLU A 137 -15.26 25.95 3.06
CA GLU A 137 -14.46 27.20 2.97
C GLU A 137 -14.18 27.83 4.33
N LYS A 138 -15.22 27.89 5.21
CA LYS A 138 -15.08 28.49 6.54
C LYS A 138 -14.22 27.63 7.45
N ASP A 139 -14.42 26.31 7.40
CA ASP A 139 -13.67 25.37 8.22
C ASP A 139 -12.18 25.33 7.79
N LEU A 140 -11.91 25.41 6.49
CA LEU A 140 -10.55 25.52 5.98
C LEU A 140 -9.86 26.81 6.40
N SER A 141 -10.54 27.97 6.26
CA SER A 141 -9.99 29.26 6.70
C SER A 141 -9.69 29.28 8.19
N ARG A 142 -10.60 28.74 9.03
CA ARG A 142 -10.40 28.60 10.45
C ARG A 142 -9.21 27.70 10.78
N ALA A 143 -9.08 26.55 10.12
CA ALA A 143 -7.96 25.63 10.32
C ALA A 143 -6.61 26.27 9.97
N GLN A 144 -6.55 27.02 8.87
CA GLN A 144 -5.33 27.73 8.43
C GLN A 144 -4.91 28.82 9.42
N ASP A 145 -5.86 29.48 10.08
CA ASP A 145 -5.58 30.49 11.09
C ASP A 145 -5.11 29.84 12.41
N ILE A 146 -5.89 28.90 12.94
CA ILE A 146 -5.61 28.26 14.23
C ILE A 146 -4.31 27.44 14.19
N ASN A 147 -4.06 26.69 13.10
CA ASN A 147 -2.89 25.82 12.95
C ASN A 147 -1.77 26.44 12.11
N LYS A 148 -1.75 27.75 11.98
CA LYS A 148 -0.77 28.45 11.15
C LYS A 148 0.66 28.06 11.44
N GLU A 149 1.04 28.01 12.72
CA GLU A 149 2.38 27.64 13.15
C GLU A 149 2.77 26.23 12.70
N VAL A 150 1.86 25.29 12.82
CA VAL A 150 2.06 23.89 12.40
C VAL A 150 2.26 23.81 10.88
N TYR A 151 1.39 24.46 10.12
CA TYR A 151 1.49 24.43 8.66
C TYR A 151 2.74 25.13 8.14
N ASP A 152 3.14 26.25 8.75
CA ASP A 152 4.38 26.95 8.43
C ASP A 152 5.62 26.10 8.75
N PHE A 153 5.63 25.42 9.90
CA PHE A 153 6.69 24.46 10.26
C PHE A 153 6.78 23.31 9.25
N LEU A 154 5.65 22.67 8.94
CA LEU A 154 5.61 21.57 7.98
C LEU A 154 6.07 22.03 6.59
N ALA A 155 5.57 23.15 6.09
CA ALA A 155 5.93 23.67 4.78
C ALA A 155 7.44 23.97 4.69
N SER A 156 8.01 24.66 5.68
CA SER A 156 9.43 25.01 5.70
C SER A 156 10.34 23.79 5.84
N SER A 157 9.95 22.84 6.68
CA SER A 157 10.68 21.59 6.87
C SER A 157 10.63 20.70 5.63
N CYS A 158 9.47 20.56 5.01
CA CYS A 158 9.31 19.82 3.77
C CYS A 158 10.19 20.40 2.65
N ALA A 159 10.21 21.71 2.50
CA ALA A 159 11.08 22.38 1.54
C ALA A 159 12.57 22.12 1.81
N LYS A 160 12.98 22.13 3.09
CA LYS A 160 14.38 21.89 3.48
C LYS A 160 14.85 20.47 3.21
N TYR A 161 14.00 19.47 3.48
CA TYR A 161 14.38 18.06 3.44
C TYR A 161 13.92 17.31 2.19
N ASN A 162 13.47 18.04 1.17
CA ASN A 162 12.98 17.47 -0.10
C ASN A 162 11.78 16.54 0.10
N ILE A 163 10.82 16.97 0.92
CA ILE A 163 9.56 16.27 1.19
C ILE A 163 8.45 16.96 0.40
N GLY A 164 7.59 16.20 -0.28
CA GLY A 164 6.41 16.73 -0.95
C GLY A 164 5.40 17.27 0.06
N PHE A 165 4.85 18.48 -0.19
CA PHE A 165 3.93 19.12 0.73
C PHE A 165 2.58 19.40 0.09
N TRP A 166 1.55 18.70 0.55
CA TRP A 166 0.16 18.88 0.18
C TRP A 166 -0.53 19.79 1.19
N ARG A 167 -0.86 20.99 0.76
CA ARG A 167 -1.39 22.07 1.60
C ARG A 167 -2.76 21.74 2.18
N PRO A 168 -3.18 22.41 3.28
CA PRO A 168 -4.55 22.34 3.78
C PRO A 168 -5.56 22.62 2.67
N GLY A 169 -6.59 21.78 2.56
CA GLY A 169 -7.61 21.88 1.51
C GLY A 169 -7.31 21.10 0.22
N SER A 170 -6.15 20.44 0.12
CA SER A 170 -5.83 19.60 -1.06
C SER A 170 -6.65 18.31 -1.14
N GLY A 171 -7.21 17.84 -0.04
CA GLY A 171 -7.99 16.60 0.05
C GLY A 171 -7.43 15.61 1.06
N ILE A 172 -8.07 14.45 1.17
CA ILE A 172 -7.71 13.38 2.10
C ILE A 172 -6.43 12.69 1.62
N ILE A 173 -5.47 12.48 2.53
CA ILE A 173 -4.17 11.87 2.24
C ILE A 173 -4.27 10.60 1.38
N HIS A 174 -5.14 9.65 1.75
CA HIS A 174 -5.19 8.36 1.07
C HIS A 174 -5.73 8.46 -0.35
N GLN A 175 -6.65 9.39 -0.60
CA GLN A 175 -7.17 9.66 -1.93
C GLN A 175 -6.11 10.32 -2.82
N ILE A 176 -5.39 11.30 -2.28
CA ILE A 176 -4.29 11.95 -2.99
C ILE A 176 -3.19 10.94 -3.33
N VAL A 177 -2.83 10.08 -2.38
CA VAL A 177 -1.82 9.04 -2.60
C VAL A 177 -2.27 8.05 -3.67
N LEU A 178 -3.53 7.59 -3.61
CA LEU A 178 -4.09 6.68 -4.59
C LEU A 178 -4.07 7.27 -6.01
N GLU A 179 -4.45 8.53 -6.16
CA GLU A 179 -4.57 9.20 -7.46
C GLU A 179 -3.23 9.59 -8.08
N ASN A 180 -2.22 9.92 -7.25
CA ASN A 180 -1.00 10.55 -7.75
C ASN A 180 0.26 9.69 -7.60
N TYR A 181 0.28 8.72 -6.69
CA TYR A 181 1.50 8.01 -6.29
C TYR A 181 1.39 6.49 -6.35
N ALA A 182 0.16 5.94 -6.38
CA ALA A 182 -0.02 4.50 -6.36
C ALA A 182 0.31 3.88 -7.71
N PHE A 183 1.01 2.75 -7.68
CA PHE A 183 1.22 1.88 -8.83
C PHE A 183 1.19 0.41 -8.41
N PRO A 184 0.79 -0.51 -9.31
CA PRO A 184 0.74 -1.93 -9.00
C PRO A 184 2.09 -2.47 -8.56
N GLY A 185 2.12 -3.18 -7.44
CA GLY A 185 3.34 -3.76 -6.89
C GLY A 185 4.15 -2.86 -5.96
N ALA A 186 3.74 -1.60 -5.75
CA ALA A 186 4.39 -0.69 -4.81
C ALA A 186 4.22 -1.11 -3.35
N LEU A 187 5.18 -0.75 -2.52
CA LEU A 187 5.09 -0.81 -1.06
C LEU A 187 5.18 0.60 -0.49
N LEU A 188 4.10 1.04 0.18
CA LEU A 188 4.02 2.32 0.85
C LEU A 188 3.78 2.12 2.34
N ILE A 189 4.44 2.91 3.18
CA ILE A 189 4.11 3.05 4.59
C ILE A 189 3.57 4.44 4.89
N GLY A 190 2.65 4.54 5.83
CA GLY A 190 2.05 5.84 6.18
C GLY A 190 1.75 5.97 7.66
N THR A 191 1.85 7.20 8.18
CA THR A 191 1.63 7.49 9.60
C THR A 191 0.14 7.66 9.96
N ASP A 192 -0.72 6.92 9.28
CA ASP A 192 -2.16 6.94 9.48
C ASP A 192 -2.74 5.53 9.45
N SER A 193 -3.73 5.25 10.31
CA SER A 193 -4.38 3.95 10.41
C SER A 193 -5.22 3.58 9.18
N HIS A 194 -5.62 4.56 8.36
CA HIS A 194 -6.39 4.35 7.13
C HIS A 194 -5.51 4.29 5.87
N THR A 195 -4.18 4.26 6.04
CA THR A 195 -3.22 4.10 4.93
C THR A 195 -3.57 2.97 3.95
N PRO A 196 -4.12 1.80 4.37
CA PRO A 196 -4.51 0.73 3.44
C PRO A 196 -5.49 1.15 2.34
N ASN A 197 -6.27 2.23 2.50
CA ASN A 197 -7.13 2.75 1.44
C ASN A 197 -6.35 3.17 0.18
N ALA A 198 -5.10 3.57 0.33
CA ALA A 198 -4.24 3.91 -0.81
C ALA A 198 -3.82 2.70 -1.66
N GLY A 199 -4.07 1.48 -1.17
CA GLY A 199 -3.72 0.22 -1.86
C GLY A 199 -4.66 -0.21 -2.98
N GLY A 200 -5.73 0.54 -3.25
CA GLY A 200 -6.81 0.14 -4.17
C GLY A 200 -6.40 -0.15 -5.61
N LEU A 201 -5.24 0.32 -6.06
CA LEU A 201 -4.68 0.06 -7.40
C LEU A 201 -3.60 -1.06 -7.41
N GLY A 202 -3.60 -1.94 -6.41
CA GLY A 202 -2.65 -3.06 -6.35
C GLY A 202 -1.30 -2.69 -5.72
N MET A 203 -1.29 -1.71 -4.84
CA MET A 203 -0.18 -1.33 -3.98
C MET A 203 -0.41 -1.91 -2.58
N ALA A 204 0.64 -2.35 -1.88
CA ALA A 204 0.55 -2.59 -0.45
C ALA A 204 0.83 -1.29 0.29
N ALA A 205 -0.21 -0.75 0.95
CA ALA A 205 -0.12 0.46 1.74
C ALA A 205 -0.37 0.13 3.21
N ILE A 206 0.57 0.43 4.08
CA ILE A 206 0.60 -0.08 5.46
C ILE A 206 0.71 1.08 6.44
N GLY A 207 -0.20 1.11 7.43
CA GLY A 207 -0.15 2.08 8.53
C GLY A 207 0.93 1.71 9.54
N VAL A 208 1.79 2.66 9.89
CA VAL A 208 2.93 2.49 10.80
C VAL A 208 2.99 3.61 11.83
N GLY A 209 3.81 3.41 12.85
CA GLY A 209 4.16 4.48 13.80
C GLY A 209 5.12 5.51 13.21
N GLY A 210 5.21 6.67 13.86
CA GLY A 210 6.11 7.74 13.43
C GLY A 210 7.58 7.30 13.39
N ALA A 211 8.02 6.48 14.34
CA ALA A 211 9.40 5.98 14.40
C ALA A 211 9.76 5.13 13.17
N ASP A 212 8.88 4.21 12.77
CA ASP A 212 9.09 3.39 11.57
C ASP A 212 9.21 4.27 10.30
N ALA A 213 8.37 5.31 10.22
CA ALA A 213 8.43 6.25 9.12
C ALA A 213 9.77 7.00 9.08
N VAL A 214 10.28 7.44 10.23
CA VAL A 214 11.57 8.14 10.35
C VAL A 214 12.73 7.26 9.91
N ASP A 215 12.75 5.99 10.32
CA ASP A 215 13.79 5.05 9.93
C ASP A 215 13.87 4.92 8.41
N VAL A 216 12.73 4.77 7.76
CA VAL A 216 12.66 4.68 6.29
C VAL A 216 13.01 6.01 5.61
N MET A 217 12.57 7.15 6.16
CA MET A 217 12.97 8.47 5.67
C MET A 217 14.49 8.65 5.75
N ALA A 218 15.14 8.11 6.79
CA ALA A 218 16.60 8.14 6.96
C ALA A 218 17.33 7.06 6.12
N GLY A 219 16.63 6.21 5.38
CA GLY A 219 17.22 5.17 4.54
C GLY A 219 17.50 3.86 5.23
N LEU A 220 16.99 3.66 6.44
CA LEU A 220 17.03 2.37 7.11
C LEU A 220 15.94 1.43 6.56
N PRO A 221 16.13 0.11 6.62
CA PRO A 221 15.08 -0.82 6.27
C PRO A 221 13.97 -0.81 7.32
N TRP A 222 12.72 -0.91 6.88
CA TRP A 222 11.59 -1.11 7.76
C TRP A 222 11.49 -2.56 8.21
N GLU A 223 11.38 -2.79 9.52
CA GLU A 223 11.26 -4.12 10.09
C GLU A 223 9.80 -4.50 10.32
N LEU A 224 9.34 -5.53 9.60
CA LEU A 224 7.98 -6.06 9.72
C LEU A 224 8.01 -7.52 10.13
N LYS A 225 7.28 -7.89 11.19
CA LYS A 225 7.05 -9.31 11.47
C LYS A 225 6.29 -9.94 10.31
N ALA A 226 6.86 -10.99 9.70
CA ALA A 226 6.29 -11.63 8.50
C ALA A 226 4.80 -11.98 8.72
N PRO A 227 3.86 -11.37 7.99
CA PRO A 227 2.44 -11.49 8.29
C PRO A 227 1.91 -12.88 7.96
N LYS A 228 0.92 -13.34 8.73
CA LYS A 228 0.07 -14.46 8.34
C LYS A 228 -0.95 -13.93 7.35
N VAL A 229 -1.12 -14.63 6.24
CA VAL A 229 -2.10 -14.24 5.21
C VAL A 229 -3.46 -14.86 5.54
N ILE A 230 -4.49 -14.02 5.64
CA ILE A 230 -5.88 -14.43 5.83
C ILE A 230 -6.62 -14.15 4.53
N GLY A 231 -7.15 -15.17 3.89
CA GLY A 231 -7.96 -15.03 2.69
C GLY A 231 -9.42 -14.72 3.05
N VAL A 232 -9.97 -13.67 2.46
CA VAL A 232 -11.41 -13.35 2.55
C VAL A 232 -12.01 -13.42 1.17
N LYS A 233 -12.95 -14.35 0.97
CA LYS A 233 -13.69 -14.49 -0.28
C LYS A 233 -15.06 -13.82 -0.14
N LEU A 234 -15.26 -12.70 -0.83
CA LEU A 234 -16.57 -12.06 -0.92
C LEU A 234 -17.41 -12.78 -1.98
N THR A 235 -18.66 -13.12 -1.63
CA THR A 235 -19.62 -13.77 -2.53
C THR A 235 -20.94 -13.02 -2.53
N GLY A 236 -21.69 -13.10 -3.64
CA GLY A 236 -22.93 -12.36 -3.79
C GLY A 236 -22.71 -10.94 -4.34
N LYS A 237 -23.65 -10.06 -4.03
CA LYS A 237 -23.63 -8.64 -4.45
C LYS A 237 -24.25 -7.77 -3.37
N LEU A 238 -23.84 -6.52 -3.34
CA LEU A 238 -24.52 -5.50 -2.52
C LEU A 238 -25.92 -5.26 -3.07
N SER A 239 -26.91 -5.10 -2.18
CA SER A 239 -28.30 -4.83 -2.53
C SER A 239 -28.93 -3.80 -1.58
N GLY A 240 -29.89 -3.03 -2.09
CA GLY A 240 -30.56 -2.00 -1.31
C GLY A 240 -29.59 -0.95 -0.77
N TRP A 241 -29.69 -0.66 0.50
CA TRP A 241 -28.89 0.34 1.22
C TRP A 241 -27.60 -0.23 1.86
N THR A 242 -27.14 -1.40 1.44
CA THR A 242 -25.89 -1.98 1.95
C THR A 242 -24.66 -1.21 1.47
N ALA A 243 -23.74 -0.96 2.42
CA ALA A 243 -22.48 -0.28 2.12
C ALA A 243 -21.28 -1.24 2.30
N PRO A 244 -20.19 -1.06 1.57
CA PRO A 244 -18.96 -1.86 1.72
C PRO A 244 -18.44 -1.93 3.16
N LYS A 245 -18.62 -0.87 3.94
CA LYS A 245 -18.25 -0.80 5.36
C LYS A 245 -18.97 -1.86 6.21
N GLY A 246 -20.19 -2.25 5.86
CA GLY A 246 -20.92 -3.33 6.53
C GLY A 246 -20.21 -4.68 6.41
N THR A 247 -19.63 -4.97 5.26
CA THR A 247 -18.82 -6.18 5.03
C THR A 247 -17.58 -6.19 5.93
N PHE A 248 -16.89 -5.07 6.04
CA PHE A 248 -15.71 -4.93 6.89
C PHE A 248 -16.05 -5.11 8.37
N LEU A 249 -17.13 -4.48 8.86
CA LEU A 249 -17.58 -4.64 10.25
C LEU A 249 -18.03 -6.06 10.55
N GLY A 250 -18.73 -6.72 9.61
CA GLY A 250 -19.16 -8.12 9.74
C GLY A 250 -17.97 -9.07 9.88
N SER A 251 -16.89 -8.85 9.16
CA SER A 251 -15.69 -9.71 9.25
C SER A 251 -14.99 -9.61 10.61
N LYS A 252 -15.10 -8.49 11.32
CA LYS A 252 -14.55 -8.31 12.68
C LYS A 252 -15.33 -9.08 13.76
N LEU A 253 -16.57 -9.46 13.49
CA LEU A 253 -17.43 -10.16 14.44
C LEU A 253 -17.31 -11.68 14.36
N LEU A 254 -16.46 -12.21 13.47
CA LEU A 254 -16.25 -13.66 13.35
C LEU A 254 -15.50 -14.20 14.59
N PRO A 255 -15.98 -15.32 15.20
CA PRO A 255 -15.53 -15.79 16.52
C PRO A 255 -14.04 -16.22 16.62
N HIS A 256 -13.32 -16.28 15.52
CA HIS A 256 -11.90 -16.65 15.50
C HIS A 256 -10.95 -15.45 15.54
N SER A 257 -11.44 -14.25 15.83
CA SER A 257 -10.70 -13.00 15.82
C SER A 257 -10.08 -12.61 17.19
N ASN A 258 -9.61 -13.57 17.99
CA ASN A 258 -8.82 -13.27 19.19
C ASN A 258 -7.43 -12.66 18.89
N HIS A 259 -7.17 -12.35 17.63
CA HIS A 259 -6.03 -11.56 17.22
C HIS A 259 -6.49 -10.13 16.96
N ARG A 260 -5.85 -9.15 17.58
CA ARG A 260 -5.88 -7.76 17.11
C ARG A 260 -5.68 -7.82 15.60
N PHE A 261 -6.70 -7.42 14.86
CA PHE A 261 -6.57 -7.22 13.43
C PHE A 261 -5.80 -5.92 13.19
N ASP A 262 -4.49 -5.96 13.34
CA ASP A 262 -3.59 -5.12 12.56
C ASP A 262 -3.52 -5.75 11.17
N THR A 263 -4.65 -5.78 10.48
CA THR A 263 -4.80 -6.59 9.29
C THR A 263 -5.08 -5.71 8.10
N HIS A 264 -4.16 -5.79 7.21
CA HIS A 264 -4.39 -5.51 5.81
C HIS A 264 -5.42 -6.52 5.28
N LEU A 265 -6.68 -6.11 5.17
CA LEU A 265 -7.72 -6.84 4.47
C LEU A 265 -7.46 -6.63 2.99
N GLU A 266 -6.78 -7.58 2.36
CA GLU A 266 -6.68 -7.60 0.91
C GLU A 266 -7.95 -8.21 0.35
N ALA A 267 -8.67 -7.42 -0.44
CA ALA A 267 -9.66 -7.94 -1.36
C ALA A 267 -8.90 -8.62 -2.52
N LEU A 268 -9.07 -9.92 -2.64
CA LEU A 268 -8.61 -10.71 -3.80
C LEU A 268 -9.53 -10.49 -4.99
#